data_8aa7b096d91933b0bdcd4046a13415dd
#
_entry.id   8aa7b096d91933b0bdcd4046a13415dd
#
_cell.length_a   1.000
_cell.length_b   1.000
_cell.length_c   1.000
_cell.angle_alpha   90.00
_cell.angle_beta   90.00
_cell.angle_gamma   90.00
#
_symmetry.space_group_name_H-M   'P 1'
#
loop_
_entity.id
_entity.type
_entity.pdbx_description
1 polymer ?
#
loop_
_entity_poly.entity_id
_entity_poly.type
_entity_poly.pdbx_seq_one_letter_code
_entity_poly.pdbx_strand_id
1 'polypeptide(L)'
;MDNNIDILDELNKGCCMGVDALEIILPKVEEHDFQELLENQIEEYKSISVKIDDLYRQFTSSNLHETSTMEKAMTWYGIQKDTLLDNSISNLADLLVRGTNMGIIEGKKIINHKKMDKRVYKICSEYIKMQERYLENLKEYL
;
A
#
# COMPACT_ATOMS: atom_id res chain seq x y z
N MET A 1 3.35 27.05 0.03
CA MET A 1 4.38 26.18 -0.46
C MET A 1 3.82 24.85 -0.86
N ASP A 2 4.33 24.30 -1.93
CA ASP A 2 3.74 23.19 -2.61
C ASP A 2 4.30 21.86 -2.07
N ASN A 3 3.42 21.07 -1.45
CA ASN A 3 3.77 19.76 -0.89
C ASN A 3 3.57 18.61 -1.88
N ASN A 4 3.24 18.92 -3.14
CA ASN A 4 2.80 17.89 -4.09
C ASN A 4 3.85 16.81 -4.32
N ILE A 5 5.10 17.19 -4.51
CA ILE A 5 6.20 16.24 -4.73
C ILE A 5 6.38 15.31 -3.54
N ASP A 6 6.43 15.88 -2.34
CA ASP A 6 6.60 15.09 -1.11
C ASP A 6 5.44 14.14 -0.88
N ILE A 7 4.22 14.60 -1.15
CA ILE A 7 3.02 13.77 -1.00
C ILE A 7 3.06 12.61 -1.98
N LEU A 8 3.40 12.88 -3.25
CA LEU A 8 3.48 11.82 -4.26
C LEU A 8 4.57 10.80 -3.91
N ASP A 9 5.71 11.24 -3.39
CA ASP A 9 6.75 10.34 -2.90
C ASP A 9 6.24 9.45 -1.76
N GLU A 10 5.53 10.01 -0.79
CA GLU A 10 4.98 9.25 0.33
C GLU A 10 3.92 8.24 -0.12
N LEU A 11 3.04 8.62 -1.03
CA LEU A 11 2.03 7.71 -1.58
C LEU A 11 2.69 6.57 -2.36
N ASN A 12 3.71 6.88 -3.16
CA ASN A 12 4.44 5.86 -3.90
C ASN A 12 5.14 4.88 -2.97
N LYS A 13 5.74 5.37 -1.90
CA LYS A 13 6.36 4.55 -0.87
C LYS A 13 5.33 3.58 -0.28
N GLY A 14 4.13 4.05 0.04
CA GLY A 14 3.06 3.21 0.54
C GLY A 14 2.65 2.12 -0.45
N CYS A 15 2.52 2.47 -1.73
CA CYS A 15 2.20 1.50 -2.78
C CYS A 15 3.29 0.43 -2.92
N CYS A 16 4.56 0.84 -2.93
CA CYS A 16 5.68 -0.10 -3.04
C CYS A 16 5.76 -1.03 -1.84
N MET A 17 5.56 -0.53 -0.63
CA MET A 17 5.55 -1.36 0.57
C MET A 17 4.37 -2.33 0.57
N GLY A 18 3.22 -1.90 0.08
CA GLY A 18 2.05 -2.77 -0.06
C GLY A 18 2.32 -3.92 -1.02
N VAL A 19 2.87 -3.63 -2.18
CA VAL A 19 3.22 -4.65 -3.18
C VAL A 19 4.24 -5.63 -2.61
N ASP A 20 5.30 -5.12 -1.99
CA ASP A 20 6.36 -5.97 -1.45
C ASP A 20 5.84 -6.91 -0.37
N ALA A 21 5.03 -6.42 0.55
CA ALA A 21 4.44 -7.23 1.62
C ALA A 21 3.51 -8.31 1.06
N LEU A 22 2.67 -7.95 0.10
CA LEU A 22 1.75 -8.90 -0.54
C LEU A 22 2.51 -9.98 -1.31
N GLU A 23 3.59 -9.61 -1.98
CA GLU A 23 4.43 -10.57 -2.71
C GLU A 23 5.17 -11.53 -1.78
N ILE A 24 5.50 -11.10 -0.55
CA ILE A 24 6.08 -11.98 0.47
C ILE A 24 5.04 -13.00 0.95
N ILE A 25 3.81 -12.57 1.16
CA ILE A 25 2.75 -13.37 1.77
C ILE A 25 2.06 -14.28 0.75
N LEU A 26 1.85 -13.81 -0.46
CA LEU A 26 1.10 -14.54 -1.50
C LEU A 26 1.54 -16.00 -1.70
N PRO A 27 2.86 -16.31 -1.79
CA PRO A 27 3.28 -17.70 -1.97
C PRO A 27 2.92 -18.64 -0.82
N LYS A 28 2.56 -18.09 0.34
CA LYS A 28 2.20 -18.88 1.53
C LYS A 28 0.70 -19.15 1.62
N VAL A 29 -0.08 -18.53 0.76
CA VAL A 29 -1.53 -18.66 0.73
C VAL A 29 -1.90 -19.85 -0.16
N GLU A 30 -2.66 -20.80 0.38
CA GLU A 30 -3.10 -21.99 -0.36
C GLU A 30 -4.56 -21.86 -0.83
N GLU A 31 -5.37 -21.05 -0.12
CA GLU A 31 -6.77 -20.88 -0.44
C GLU A 31 -6.93 -19.95 -1.66
N HIS A 32 -7.66 -20.42 -2.67
CA HIS A 32 -7.78 -19.77 -3.98
C HIS A 32 -8.36 -18.36 -3.92
N ASP A 33 -9.47 -18.19 -3.19
CA ASP A 33 -10.14 -16.88 -3.12
C ASP A 33 -9.26 -15.83 -2.43
N PHE A 34 -8.52 -16.25 -1.41
CA PHE A 34 -7.59 -15.37 -0.73
C PHE A 34 -6.41 -15.01 -1.63
N GLN A 35 -5.87 -15.97 -2.39
CA GLN A 35 -4.83 -15.68 -3.39
C GLN A 35 -5.30 -14.63 -4.39
N GLU A 36 -6.51 -14.79 -4.92
CA GLU A 36 -7.08 -13.86 -5.90
C GLU A 36 -7.26 -12.46 -5.30
N LEU A 37 -7.73 -12.38 -4.05
CA LEU A 37 -7.84 -11.11 -3.35
C LEU A 37 -6.49 -10.39 -3.26
N LEU A 38 -5.43 -11.10 -2.88
CA LEU A 38 -4.10 -10.52 -2.76
C LEU A 38 -3.53 -10.12 -4.11
N GLU A 39 -3.72 -10.93 -5.13
CA GLU A 39 -3.28 -10.61 -6.50
C GLU A 39 -3.96 -9.33 -6.99
N ASN A 40 -5.25 -9.18 -6.75
CA ASN A 40 -5.99 -7.98 -7.13
C ASN A 40 -5.51 -6.75 -6.37
N GLN A 41 -5.20 -6.89 -5.09
CA GLN A 41 -4.66 -5.78 -4.29
C GLN A 41 -3.30 -5.33 -4.82
N ILE A 42 -2.43 -6.27 -5.18
CA ILE A 42 -1.14 -5.97 -5.80
C ILE A 42 -1.34 -5.14 -7.08
N GLU A 43 -2.23 -5.58 -7.96
CA GLU A 43 -2.50 -4.89 -9.22
C GLU A 43 -3.03 -3.48 -9.01
N GLU A 44 -3.89 -3.27 -8.03
CA GLU A 44 -4.40 -1.94 -7.74
C GLU A 44 -3.35 -1.01 -7.14
N TYR A 45 -2.45 -1.51 -6.28
CA TYR A 45 -1.32 -0.72 -5.81
C TYR A 45 -0.42 -0.31 -6.99
N LYS A 46 -0.13 -1.24 -7.90
CA LYS A 46 0.69 -0.95 -9.09
C LYS A 46 0.01 0.09 -9.99
N SER A 47 -1.29 -0.01 -10.18
CA SER A 47 -2.06 0.95 -10.98
C SER A 47 -1.98 2.36 -10.40
N ILE A 48 -2.13 2.49 -9.09
CA ILE A 48 -1.99 3.78 -8.42
C ILE A 48 -0.57 4.30 -8.54
N SER A 49 0.44 3.44 -8.39
CA SER A 49 1.84 3.83 -8.54
C SER A 49 2.14 4.38 -9.94
N VAL A 50 1.54 3.82 -11.00
CA VAL A 50 1.67 4.36 -12.35
C VAL A 50 1.08 5.77 -12.45
N LYS A 51 -0.10 5.98 -11.88
CA LYS A 51 -0.73 7.31 -11.84
C LYS A 51 0.12 8.32 -11.08
N ILE A 52 0.72 7.89 -9.98
CA ILE A 52 1.63 8.72 -9.19
C ILE A 52 2.83 9.13 -10.04
N ASP A 53 3.46 8.18 -10.73
CA ASP A 53 4.63 8.43 -11.56
C ASP A 53 4.30 9.43 -12.68
N ASP A 54 3.18 9.24 -13.37
CA ASP A 54 2.75 10.14 -14.44
C ASP A 54 2.53 11.58 -13.93
N LEU A 55 1.88 11.71 -12.76
CA LEU A 55 1.64 13.03 -12.18
C LEU A 55 2.92 13.66 -11.63
N TYR A 56 3.79 12.86 -11.04
CA TYR A 56 5.08 13.31 -10.52
C TYR A 56 5.90 14.00 -11.59
N ARG A 57 5.92 13.44 -12.78
CA ARG A 57 6.66 14.00 -13.92
C ARG A 57 6.10 15.33 -14.39
N GLN A 58 4.85 15.65 -14.07
CA GLN A 58 4.26 16.96 -14.39
C GLN A 58 4.72 18.05 -13.43
N PHE A 59 5.17 17.68 -12.23
CA PHE A 59 5.64 18.62 -11.21
C PHE A 59 7.16 18.79 -11.20
N THR A 60 7.90 17.80 -11.69
CA THR A 60 9.36 17.82 -11.68
C THR A 60 9.93 16.97 -12.81
N SER A 61 11.14 17.30 -13.25
CA SER A 61 11.88 16.47 -14.21
C SER A 61 12.63 15.30 -13.55
N SER A 62 12.65 15.26 -12.23
CA SER A 62 13.28 14.16 -11.48
C SER A 62 12.42 12.91 -11.54
N ASN A 63 13.04 11.74 -11.39
CA ASN A 63 12.33 10.48 -11.28
C ASN A 63 11.88 10.24 -9.84
N LEU A 64 10.79 9.49 -9.67
CA LEU A 64 10.39 8.99 -8.37
C LEU A 64 11.52 8.17 -7.76
N HIS A 65 11.70 8.32 -6.46
CA HIS A 65 12.63 7.48 -5.70
C HIS A 65 11.94 6.17 -5.35
N GLU A 66 12.56 5.06 -5.69
CA GLU A 66 12.15 3.77 -5.15
C GLU A 66 12.67 3.70 -3.71
N THR A 67 11.79 3.97 -2.76
CA THR A 67 12.14 4.02 -1.35
C THR A 67 11.81 2.75 -0.61
N SER A 68 11.04 1.85 -1.23
CA SER A 68 10.65 0.60 -0.60
C SER A 68 11.75 -0.45 -0.81
N THR A 69 12.13 -1.08 0.30
CA THR A 69 12.91 -2.31 0.29
C THR A 69 12.08 -3.39 0.95
N MET A 70 12.36 -4.63 0.65
CA MET A 70 11.72 -5.78 1.28
C MET A 70 11.77 -5.67 2.82
N GLU A 71 12.91 -5.22 3.35
CA GLU A 71 13.11 -5.03 4.79
C GLU A 71 12.16 -3.98 5.37
N LYS A 72 12.00 -2.84 4.69
CA LYS A 72 11.06 -1.79 5.12
C LYS A 72 9.62 -2.26 5.07
N ALA A 73 9.25 -2.99 4.02
CA ALA A 73 7.90 -3.55 3.89
C ALA A 73 7.61 -4.54 5.01
N MET A 74 8.55 -5.41 5.35
CA MET A 74 8.40 -6.35 6.45
C MET A 74 8.20 -5.61 7.78
N THR A 75 8.99 -4.57 8.03
CA THR A 75 8.87 -3.75 9.24
C THR A 75 7.51 -3.06 9.31
N TRP A 76 7.07 -2.48 8.22
CA TRP A 76 5.79 -1.76 8.13
C TRP A 76 4.60 -2.69 8.46
N TYR A 77 4.63 -3.93 7.95
CA TYR A 77 3.57 -4.90 8.16
C TYR A 77 3.76 -5.74 9.43
N GLY A 78 4.85 -5.51 10.18
CA GLY A 78 5.15 -6.29 11.38
C GLY A 78 5.49 -7.74 11.07
N ILE A 79 6.00 -8.00 9.88
CA ILE A 79 6.37 -9.36 9.46
C ILE A 79 7.73 -9.71 10.03
N GLN A 80 7.78 -10.77 10.83
CA GLN A 80 9.00 -11.31 11.40
C GLN A 80 9.12 -12.78 10.98
N LYS A 81 10.33 -13.33 11.09
CA LYS A 81 10.59 -14.71 10.75
C LYS A 81 9.61 -15.67 11.44
N ASP A 82 9.35 -15.43 12.72
CA ASP A 82 8.46 -16.27 13.52
C ASP A 82 7.00 -16.17 13.08
N THR A 83 6.58 -14.98 12.62
CA THR A 83 5.22 -14.77 12.13
C THR A 83 4.95 -15.54 10.84
N LEU A 84 5.97 -15.72 10.00
CA LEU A 84 5.84 -16.46 8.75
C LEU A 84 5.83 -17.97 8.92
N LEU A 85 6.15 -18.48 10.13
CA LEU A 85 6.03 -19.91 10.44
C LEU A 85 4.57 -20.34 10.60
N ASP A 86 3.70 -19.42 11.00
CA ASP A 86 2.26 -19.66 11.07
C ASP A 86 1.61 -19.19 9.77
N ASN A 87 1.40 -20.12 8.85
CA ASN A 87 0.79 -19.86 7.54
C ASN A 87 -0.74 -19.96 7.57
N SER A 88 -1.36 -19.95 8.75
CA SER A 88 -2.81 -19.96 8.82
C SER A 88 -3.37 -18.71 8.12
N ILE A 89 -4.49 -18.87 7.46
CA ILE A 89 -5.17 -17.78 6.76
C ILE A 89 -5.43 -16.62 7.73
N SER A 90 -5.88 -16.94 8.93
CA SER A 90 -6.17 -15.91 9.95
C SER A 90 -4.92 -15.11 10.33
N ASN A 91 -3.77 -15.75 10.48
CA ASN A 91 -2.52 -15.05 10.81
C ASN A 91 -2.05 -14.17 9.64
N LEU A 92 -2.09 -14.70 8.43
CA LEU A 92 -1.69 -13.94 7.24
C LEU A 92 -2.63 -12.74 7.00
N ALA A 93 -3.93 -12.95 7.19
CA ALA A 93 -4.92 -11.88 7.10
C ALA A 93 -4.69 -10.81 8.17
N ASP A 94 -4.35 -11.21 9.40
CA ASP A 94 -4.06 -10.27 10.49
C ASP A 94 -2.90 -9.34 10.13
N LEU A 95 -1.82 -9.89 9.60
CA LEU A 95 -0.67 -9.10 9.15
C LEU A 95 -1.08 -8.07 8.09
N LEU A 96 -1.85 -8.51 7.11
CA LEU A 96 -2.28 -7.66 5.99
C LEU A 96 -3.29 -6.61 6.43
N VAL A 97 -4.19 -6.93 7.34
CA VAL A 97 -5.13 -5.97 7.93
C VAL A 97 -4.38 -4.86 8.63
N ARG A 98 -3.40 -5.19 9.45
CA ARG A 98 -2.60 -4.20 10.17
C ARG A 98 -1.82 -3.30 9.23
N GLY A 99 -1.15 -3.88 8.24
CA GLY A 99 -0.37 -3.10 7.28
C GLY A 99 -1.23 -2.21 6.38
N THR A 100 -2.35 -2.74 5.89
CA THR A 100 -3.29 -1.97 5.07
C THR A 100 -3.89 -0.82 5.88
N ASN A 101 -4.23 -1.07 7.14
CA ASN A 101 -4.75 -0.02 8.03
C ASN A 101 -3.72 1.09 8.27
N MET A 102 -2.44 0.75 8.40
CA MET A 102 -1.38 1.76 8.50
C MET A 102 -1.32 2.65 7.26
N GLY A 103 -1.48 2.06 6.08
CA GLY A 103 -1.54 2.83 4.83
C GLY A 103 -2.72 3.78 4.80
N ILE A 104 -3.88 3.36 5.30
CA ILE A 104 -5.06 4.21 5.44
C ILE A 104 -4.79 5.38 6.38
N ILE A 105 -4.20 5.10 7.54
CA ILE A 105 -3.87 6.13 8.53
C ILE A 105 -2.92 7.17 7.95
N GLU A 106 -1.86 6.75 7.29
CA GLU A 106 -0.90 7.66 6.67
C GLU A 106 -1.56 8.51 5.57
N GLY A 107 -2.37 7.89 4.74
CA GLY A 107 -3.13 8.61 3.71
C GLY A 107 -4.08 9.65 4.30
N LYS A 108 -4.81 9.29 5.36
CA LYS A 108 -5.71 10.20 6.05
C LYS A 108 -4.98 11.38 6.69
N LYS A 109 -3.83 11.14 7.29
CA LYS A 109 -3.01 12.22 7.86
C LYS A 109 -2.58 13.21 6.76
N ILE A 110 -2.17 12.70 5.61
CA ILE A 110 -1.79 13.54 4.47
C ILE A 110 -2.98 14.39 4.02
N ILE A 111 -4.12 13.77 3.75
CA ILE A 111 -5.29 14.46 3.19
C ILE A 111 -5.87 15.48 4.17
N ASN A 112 -5.76 15.22 5.46
CA ASN A 112 -6.33 16.09 6.49
C ASN A 112 -5.43 17.27 6.86
N HIS A 113 -4.12 17.16 6.66
CA HIS A 113 -3.18 18.14 7.19
C HIS A 113 -2.32 18.84 6.16
N LYS A 114 -2.29 18.38 4.92
CA LYS A 114 -1.43 18.97 3.89
C LYS A 114 -2.26 19.60 2.78
N LYS A 115 -1.78 20.73 2.28
CA LYS A 115 -2.35 21.38 1.08
C LYS A 115 -1.73 20.74 -0.14
N MET A 116 -2.54 20.53 -1.16
CA MET A 116 -2.10 19.86 -2.38
C MET A 116 -2.93 20.29 -3.58
N ASP A 117 -2.37 20.11 -4.77
CA ASP A 117 -3.06 20.23 -6.04
C ASP A 117 -4.25 19.25 -6.10
N LYS A 118 -5.30 19.63 -6.81
CA LYS A 118 -6.51 18.76 -6.95
C LYS A 118 -6.19 17.40 -7.54
N ARG A 119 -5.23 17.31 -8.43
CA ARG A 119 -4.82 16.04 -9.05
C ARG A 119 -4.14 15.12 -8.04
N VAL A 120 -3.33 15.70 -7.14
CA VAL A 120 -2.69 14.97 -6.05
C VAL A 120 -3.74 14.50 -5.05
N TYR A 121 -4.67 15.37 -4.70
CA TYR A 121 -5.79 15.05 -3.81
C TYR A 121 -6.58 13.84 -4.33
N LYS A 122 -6.87 13.83 -5.62
CA LYS A 122 -7.61 12.74 -6.25
C LYS A 122 -6.88 11.41 -6.10
N ILE A 123 -5.58 11.39 -6.36
CA ILE A 123 -4.76 10.17 -6.21
C ILE A 123 -4.70 9.74 -4.75
N CYS A 124 -4.49 10.67 -3.83
CA CYS A 124 -4.49 10.38 -2.40
C CYS A 124 -5.82 9.75 -1.96
N SER A 125 -6.92 10.31 -2.44
CA SER A 125 -8.26 9.77 -2.15
C SER A 125 -8.45 8.36 -2.72
N GLU A 126 -7.99 8.11 -3.94
CA GLU A 126 -8.04 6.77 -4.55
C GLU A 126 -7.23 5.76 -3.75
N TYR A 127 -6.04 6.15 -3.32
CA TYR A 127 -5.15 5.31 -2.49
C TYR A 127 -5.84 4.91 -1.18
N ILE A 128 -6.46 5.87 -0.49
CA ILE A 128 -7.18 5.61 0.76
C ILE A 128 -8.36 4.69 0.52
N LYS A 129 -9.21 5.00 -0.46
CA LYS A 129 -10.44 4.24 -0.74
C LYS A 129 -10.13 2.82 -1.19
N MET A 130 -9.10 2.62 -1.98
CA MET A 130 -8.68 1.29 -2.39
C MET A 130 -8.32 0.45 -1.18
N GLN A 131 -7.52 1.01 -0.28
CA GLN A 131 -7.11 0.29 0.93
C GLN A 131 -8.28 0.02 1.87
N GLU A 132 -9.22 0.95 1.98
CA GLU A 132 -10.44 0.74 2.78
C GLU A 132 -11.26 -0.44 2.26
N ARG A 133 -11.41 -0.57 0.93
CA ARG A 133 -12.11 -1.71 0.33
C ARG A 133 -11.41 -3.04 0.65
N TYR A 134 -10.10 -3.10 0.45
CA TYR A 134 -9.34 -4.33 0.72
C TYR A 134 -9.30 -4.67 2.19
N LEU A 135 -9.26 -3.66 3.06
CA LEU A 135 -9.32 -3.89 4.51
C LEU A 135 -10.59 -4.65 4.90
N GLU A 136 -11.74 -4.24 4.37
CA GLU A 136 -12.99 -4.94 4.65
C GLU A 136 -13.00 -6.37 4.13
N ASN A 137 -12.46 -6.59 2.92
CA ASN A 137 -12.36 -7.92 2.36
C ASN A 137 -11.38 -8.81 3.14
N LEU A 138 -10.25 -8.26 3.54
CA LEU A 138 -9.24 -8.99 4.33
C LEU A 138 -9.78 -9.43 5.69
N LYS A 139 -10.62 -8.61 6.32
CA LYS A 139 -11.21 -8.93 7.62
C LYS A 139 -12.03 -10.21 7.61
N GLU A 140 -12.60 -10.57 6.47
CA GLU A 140 -13.38 -11.81 6.35
C GLU A 140 -12.54 -13.07 6.53
N TYR A 141 -11.22 -12.95 6.41
CA TYR A 141 -10.29 -14.06 6.55
C TYR A 141 -9.62 -14.14 7.93
N LEU A 142 -9.96 -13.21 8.82
CA LEU A 142 -9.43 -13.20 10.19
C LEU A 142 -9.90 -14.41 11.02
#